data_4b523c65006576c05dba5af3d8720b2d
#
_entry.id   4b523c65006576c05dba5af3d8720b2d
#
_cell.length_a   1.000
_cell.length_b   1.000
_cell.length_c   1.000
_cell.angle_alpha   90.00
_cell.angle_beta   90.00
_cell.angle_gamma   90.00
#
_symmetry.space_group_name_H-M   'P 1'
#
loop_
_entity.id
_entity.type
_entity.pdbx_description
1 polymer ?
#
loop_
_entity_poly.entity_id
_entity_poly.type
_entity_poly.pdbx_seq_one_letter_code
_entity_poly.pdbx_strand_id
1 'polypeptide(L)'
;MTANITKDYNSLPRLDVAPPPPKEPVKMENVVGDAAKGLEISKRRGHCMTCHVMGDKSDQAGNLGPDISQIATYRDDTWLYNYLSDPRVYNPLSAMPPWGTNKLLNEEEMKDIVAFMKTLKAPAVLPNPTLDDPNVRPVPVETRDNLDPTENPGMFSVDEGKALFAKVGSTGKSCASCHEKPEQAFKTWAASMPKWEPRMNKVMVIEEFVARHAKATTGADLLMETQPNIDMAVYLRYLANGTPINVDLESPEAKAALERGKKLTAVKVGQQNFTCNDCHETGANRWVRGQYLAAYKGAYAHFPTFRTSQGAVWDFPRRLQWCNVAVRANELMPDAPEYGELTLFIAGQNQGIPLNVPGIRH
;
A
#
# COMPACT_ATOMS: atom_id res chain seq x y z
N MET A 1 -23.63 14.80 -14.08
CA MET A 1 -23.02 15.97 -13.43
C MET A 1 -21.59 15.62 -13.09
N THR A 2 -20.64 16.21 -13.78
CA THR A 2 -19.22 16.09 -13.47
C THR A 2 -18.87 17.15 -12.42
N ALA A 3 -19.27 16.94 -11.17
CA ALA A 3 -18.69 17.74 -10.09
C ALA A 3 -17.23 17.37 -9.95
N ASN A 4 -16.35 18.35 -9.88
CA ASN A 4 -14.94 18.12 -9.52
C ASN A 4 -14.91 17.66 -8.06
N ILE A 5 -14.60 16.38 -7.85
CA ILE A 5 -14.63 15.71 -6.53
C ILE A 5 -13.24 15.42 -5.98
N THR A 6 -12.21 15.74 -6.74
CA THR A 6 -10.81 15.53 -6.39
C THR A 6 -10.05 16.83 -6.50
N LYS A 7 -8.81 16.84 -5.98
CA LYS A 7 -7.84 17.87 -6.35
C LYS A 7 -7.60 17.81 -7.86
N ASP A 8 -7.20 18.94 -8.43
CA ASP A 8 -6.81 18.97 -9.83
C ASP A 8 -5.48 18.24 -10.01
N TYR A 9 -5.58 17.02 -10.54
CA TYR A 9 -4.41 16.22 -10.90
C TYR A 9 -4.12 16.41 -12.38
N ASN A 10 -2.90 16.76 -12.71
CA ASN A 10 -2.41 16.58 -14.07
C ASN A 10 -2.54 15.11 -14.44
N SER A 11 -2.96 14.84 -15.68
CA SER A 11 -3.10 13.47 -16.14
C SER A 11 -1.81 12.70 -15.93
N LEU A 12 -1.85 11.74 -15.01
CA LEU A 12 -0.71 10.87 -14.74
C LEU A 12 -0.71 9.71 -15.75
N PRO A 13 0.45 9.33 -16.29
CA PRO A 13 0.51 8.19 -17.18
C PRO A 13 0.07 6.93 -16.42
N ARG A 14 -0.62 6.04 -17.12
CA ARG A 14 -1.06 4.76 -16.57
C ARG A 14 0.12 3.93 -16.09
N LEU A 15 -0.13 3.06 -15.13
CA LEU A 15 0.88 2.25 -14.45
C LEU A 15 1.20 0.93 -15.15
N ASP A 16 0.47 0.59 -16.18
CA ASP A 16 0.50 -0.68 -16.91
C ASP A 16 1.55 -0.74 -18.03
N VAL A 17 2.57 0.11 -17.94
CA VAL A 17 3.70 0.03 -18.87
C VAL A 17 4.55 -1.20 -18.49
N ALA A 18 4.51 -2.21 -19.36
CA ALA A 18 5.37 -3.37 -19.19
C ALA A 18 6.85 -2.93 -19.11
N PRO A 19 7.62 -3.45 -18.14
CA PRO A 19 9.05 -3.17 -18.10
C PRO A 19 9.71 -3.69 -19.38
N PRO A 20 10.81 -3.07 -19.83
CA PRO A 20 11.55 -3.58 -20.99
C PRO A 20 11.98 -5.02 -20.74
N PRO A 21 12.13 -5.84 -21.80
CA PRO A 21 12.62 -7.21 -21.66
C PRO A 21 14.00 -7.23 -21.00
N PRO A 22 14.32 -8.31 -20.26
CA PRO A 22 15.68 -8.45 -19.71
C PRO A 22 16.71 -8.51 -20.83
N LYS A 23 17.88 -7.92 -20.57
CA LYS A 23 19.02 -8.02 -21.48
C LYS A 23 19.68 -9.37 -21.33
N GLU A 24 20.38 -9.82 -22.37
CA GLU A 24 21.24 -11.00 -22.28
C GLU A 24 22.29 -10.83 -21.18
N PRO A 25 22.61 -11.91 -20.45
CA PRO A 25 23.64 -11.88 -19.43
C PRO A 25 25.01 -11.46 -20.01
N VAL A 26 25.69 -10.61 -19.30
CA VAL A 26 27.05 -10.17 -19.66
C VAL A 26 28.05 -10.96 -18.84
N LYS A 27 29.07 -11.51 -19.48
CA LYS A 27 30.18 -12.15 -18.76
C LYS A 27 31.01 -11.08 -18.06
N MET A 28 31.07 -11.17 -16.74
CA MET A 28 31.78 -10.23 -15.87
C MET A 28 32.84 -11.01 -15.08
N GLU A 29 34.12 -10.80 -15.41
CA GLU A 29 35.22 -11.39 -14.64
C GLU A 29 35.89 -10.30 -13.81
N ASN A 30 36.15 -10.59 -12.54
CA ASN A 30 36.86 -9.68 -11.63
C ASN A 30 36.21 -8.29 -11.54
N VAL A 31 34.92 -8.24 -11.16
CA VAL A 31 34.26 -6.96 -10.94
C VAL A 31 35.03 -6.15 -9.89
N VAL A 32 35.53 -5.00 -10.32
CA VAL A 32 36.23 -4.04 -9.47
C VAL A 32 35.23 -2.92 -9.11
N GLY A 33 35.09 -2.64 -7.82
CA GLY A 33 34.25 -1.60 -7.27
C GLY A 33 34.65 -1.27 -5.84
N ASP A 34 34.05 -0.25 -5.26
CA ASP A 34 34.29 0.18 -3.89
C ASP A 34 33.23 -0.44 -2.95
N ALA A 35 33.66 -1.41 -2.15
CA ALA A 35 32.79 -2.13 -1.22
C ALA A 35 32.15 -1.20 -0.15
N ALA A 36 32.83 -0.13 0.26
CA ALA A 36 32.29 0.82 1.24
C ALA A 36 31.17 1.65 0.60
N LYS A 37 31.34 2.13 -0.63
CA LYS A 37 30.27 2.77 -1.40
C LYS A 37 29.12 1.80 -1.66
N GLY A 38 29.42 0.55 -2.02
CA GLY A 38 28.42 -0.49 -2.24
C GLY A 38 27.55 -0.73 -1.00
N LEU A 39 28.13 -0.75 0.19
CA LEU A 39 27.40 -0.82 1.45
C LEU A 39 26.46 0.39 1.62
N GLU A 40 26.96 1.62 1.41
CA GLU A 40 26.15 2.83 1.54
C GLU A 40 24.99 2.87 0.52
N ILE A 41 25.26 2.47 -0.72
CA ILE A 41 24.22 2.36 -1.75
C ILE A 41 23.17 1.32 -1.33
N SER A 42 23.59 0.16 -0.82
CA SER A 42 22.69 -0.91 -0.36
C SER A 42 21.79 -0.48 0.80
N LYS A 43 22.28 0.39 1.70
CA LYS A 43 21.50 0.95 2.81
C LYS A 43 20.52 2.04 2.36
N ARG A 44 20.90 2.85 1.38
CA ARG A 44 20.18 4.08 0.99
C ARG A 44 19.46 3.92 -0.35
N ARG A 45 20.11 4.36 -1.44
CA ARG A 45 19.50 4.46 -2.76
C ARG A 45 19.07 3.12 -3.35
N GLY A 46 19.83 2.06 -3.12
CA GLY A 46 19.53 0.71 -3.56
C GLY A 46 18.49 0.00 -2.71
N HIS A 47 18.28 0.45 -1.47
CA HIS A 47 17.31 -0.13 -0.52
C HIS A 47 17.41 -1.65 -0.35
N CYS A 48 18.57 -2.26 -0.64
CA CYS A 48 18.73 -3.72 -0.63
C CYS A 48 18.40 -4.32 0.74
N MET A 49 18.87 -3.67 1.83
CA MET A 49 18.63 -4.10 3.21
C MET A 49 17.17 -3.90 3.64
N THR A 50 16.34 -3.23 2.84
CA THR A 50 14.89 -3.17 3.07
C THR A 50 14.25 -4.55 2.93
N CYS A 51 14.80 -5.39 2.05
CA CYS A 51 14.27 -6.72 1.74
C CYS A 51 15.20 -7.87 2.17
N HIS A 52 16.49 -7.61 2.36
CA HIS A 52 17.51 -8.63 2.63
C HIS A 52 18.27 -8.36 3.92
N VAL A 53 18.65 -9.43 4.62
CA VAL A 53 19.78 -9.40 5.57
C VAL A 53 21.06 -9.51 4.75
N MET A 54 22.02 -8.60 4.98
CA MET A 54 23.28 -8.49 4.24
C MET A 54 24.46 -8.34 5.21
N GLY A 55 24.71 -9.35 6.05
CA GLY A 55 25.74 -9.35 7.08
C GLY A 55 25.38 -8.44 8.28
N ASP A 56 26.36 -8.18 9.13
CA ASP A 56 26.21 -7.48 10.42
C ASP A 56 25.83 -6.00 10.31
N LYS A 57 25.78 -5.47 9.09
CA LYS A 57 25.43 -4.07 8.82
C LYS A 57 23.94 -3.84 8.53
N SER A 58 23.12 -4.89 8.70
CA SER A 58 21.71 -4.86 8.38
C SER A 58 20.88 -4.41 9.59
N ASP A 59 20.72 -3.09 9.77
CA ASP A 59 19.82 -2.54 10.80
C ASP A 59 18.36 -2.69 10.35
N GLN A 60 17.54 -3.34 11.16
CA GLN A 60 16.11 -3.55 10.88
C GLN A 60 15.85 -4.08 9.46
N ALA A 61 16.65 -5.06 9.01
CA ALA A 61 16.49 -5.65 7.69
C ALA A 61 15.10 -6.26 7.49
N GLY A 62 14.67 -6.35 6.24
CA GLY A 62 13.49 -7.12 5.86
C GLY A 62 13.84 -8.57 5.50
N ASN A 63 12.79 -9.39 5.32
CA ASN A 63 12.89 -10.77 4.85
C ASN A 63 11.95 -11.05 3.66
N LEU A 64 11.56 -10.01 2.93
CA LEU A 64 10.86 -10.19 1.65
C LEU A 64 11.75 -10.93 0.65
N GLY A 65 13.04 -10.62 0.64
CA GLY A 65 14.08 -11.39 -0.03
C GLY A 65 14.83 -12.31 0.96
N PRO A 66 15.62 -13.29 0.46
CA PRO A 66 16.42 -14.17 1.30
C PRO A 66 17.53 -13.43 2.06
N ASP A 67 18.01 -14.02 3.14
CA ASP A 67 19.29 -13.64 3.75
C ASP A 67 20.44 -13.94 2.76
N ILE A 68 21.20 -12.92 2.41
CA ILE A 68 22.34 -13.02 1.49
C ILE A 68 23.70 -12.72 2.16
N SER A 69 23.76 -12.86 3.49
CA SER A 69 24.98 -12.63 4.26
C SER A 69 26.15 -13.55 3.86
N GLN A 70 25.85 -14.65 3.16
CA GLN A 70 26.84 -15.61 2.68
C GLN A 70 26.89 -15.72 1.14
N ILE A 71 26.34 -14.77 0.41
CA ILE A 71 26.15 -14.86 -1.05
C ILE A 71 27.45 -15.11 -1.82
N ALA A 72 28.56 -14.57 -1.34
CA ALA A 72 29.87 -14.71 -1.98
C ALA A 72 30.48 -16.13 -1.85
N THR A 73 29.87 -17.02 -1.07
CA THR A 73 30.35 -18.41 -0.95
C THR A 73 29.83 -19.32 -2.07
N TYR A 74 28.75 -18.90 -2.76
CA TYR A 74 28.07 -19.74 -3.76
C TYR A 74 27.69 -19.02 -5.06
N ARG A 75 28.05 -17.74 -5.22
CA ARG A 75 27.79 -16.95 -6.44
C ARG A 75 29.04 -16.20 -6.87
N ASP A 76 29.31 -16.23 -8.17
CA ASP A 76 30.41 -15.51 -8.80
C ASP A 76 30.04 -14.09 -9.23
N ASP A 77 31.02 -13.31 -9.68
CA ASP A 77 30.85 -11.93 -10.11
C ASP A 77 29.84 -11.79 -11.27
N THR A 78 29.88 -12.73 -12.22
CA THR A 78 28.99 -12.75 -13.38
C THR A 78 27.51 -12.90 -12.93
N TRP A 79 27.27 -13.85 -12.04
CA TRP A 79 25.92 -14.06 -11.53
C TRP A 79 25.43 -12.86 -10.69
N LEU A 80 26.28 -12.36 -9.77
CA LEU A 80 25.94 -11.24 -8.90
C LEU A 80 25.60 -9.99 -9.70
N TYR A 81 26.41 -9.63 -10.70
CA TYR A 81 26.18 -8.46 -11.52
C TYR A 81 24.91 -8.57 -12.36
N ASN A 82 24.71 -9.68 -13.06
CA ASN A 82 23.54 -9.86 -13.92
C ASN A 82 22.25 -9.98 -13.12
N TYR A 83 22.27 -10.68 -11.97
CA TYR A 83 21.11 -10.77 -11.10
C TYR A 83 20.70 -9.40 -10.53
N LEU A 84 21.69 -8.58 -10.16
CA LEU A 84 21.46 -7.22 -9.71
C LEU A 84 20.95 -6.33 -10.86
N SER A 85 21.51 -6.47 -12.05
CA SER A 85 21.12 -5.71 -13.23
C SER A 85 19.68 -6.03 -13.63
N ASP A 86 19.37 -7.32 -13.75
CA ASP A 86 18.01 -7.80 -14.04
C ASP A 86 17.80 -9.24 -13.54
N PRO A 87 17.14 -9.42 -12.42
CA PRO A 87 16.93 -10.75 -11.85
C PRO A 87 16.08 -11.67 -12.75
N ARG A 88 15.27 -11.08 -13.68
CA ARG A 88 14.42 -11.84 -14.60
C ARG A 88 15.19 -12.70 -15.60
N VAL A 89 16.48 -12.39 -15.80
CA VAL A 89 17.41 -13.23 -16.58
C VAL A 89 17.49 -14.65 -16.03
N TYR A 90 17.45 -14.80 -14.70
CA TYR A 90 17.54 -16.11 -14.04
C TYR A 90 16.19 -16.57 -13.45
N ASN A 91 15.34 -15.64 -13.06
CA ASN A 91 14.00 -15.91 -12.51
C ASN A 91 12.97 -14.91 -13.08
N PRO A 92 12.25 -15.28 -14.14
CA PRO A 92 11.27 -14.39 -14.78
C PRO A 92 10.18 -13.87 -13.83
N LEU A 93 9.91 -14.58 -12.74
CA LEU A 93 8.90 -14.23 -11.74
C LEU A 93 9.50 -13.47 -10.53
N SER A 94 10.76 -13.07 -10.60
CA SER A 94 11.41 -12.37 -9.49
C SER A 94 10.66 -11.11 -9.09
N ALA A 95 10.44 -10.95 -7.78
CA ALA A 95 9.98 -9.70 -7.18
C ALA A 95 11.11 -8.69 -6.97
N MET A 96 12.38 -9.11 -7.06
CA MET A 96 13.51 -8.19 -6.94
C MET A 96 13.53 -7.20 -8.11
N PRO A 97 13.69 -5.89 -7.86
CA PRO A 97 13.73 -4.88 -8.92
C PRO A 97 14.86 -5.11 -9.94
N PRO A 98 14.62 -4.83 -11.23
CA PRO A 98 15.64 -4.88 -12.27
C PRO A 98 16.45 -3.57 -12.26
N TRP A 99 17.42 -3.46 -11.36
CA TRP A 99 18.13 -2.23 -11.02
C TRP A 99 18.85 -1.59 -12.20
N GLY A 100 19.50 -2.39 -13.04
CA GLY A 100 20.20 -1.91 -14.24
C GLY A 100 19.24 -1.66 -15.40
N THR A 101 18.36 -2.62 -15.72
CA THR A 101 17.42 -2.51 -16.85
C THR A 101 16.50 -1.30 -16.72
N ASN A 102 15.98 -1.03 -15.52
CA ASN A 102 15.14 0.13 -15.25
C ASN A 102 15.93 1.40 -14.90
N LYS A 103 17.26 1.38 -15.03
CA LYS A 103 18.16 2.52 -14.77
C LYS A 103 18.00 3.11 -13.35
N LEU A 104 17.67 2.27 -12.38
CA LEU A 104 17.58 2.65 -10.97
C LEU A 104 18.96 2.89 -10.38
N LEU A 105 19.93 2.10 -10.82
CA LEU A 105 21.35 2.22 -10.53
C LEU A 105 22.13 2.26 -11.85
N ASN A 106 23.24 2.99 -11.85
CA ASN A 106 24.21 2.98 -12.96
C ASN A 106 25.19 1.81 -12.83
N GLU A 107 26.03 1.62 -13.84
CA GLU A 107 26.97 0.51 -13.90
C GLU A 107 28.02 0.55 -12.78
N GLU A 108 28.55 1.74 -12.44
CA GLU A 108 29.52 1.93 -11.35
C GLU A 108 28.88 1.57 -10.00
N GLU A 109 27.69 2.08 -9.72
CA GLU A 109 26.94 1.76 -8.49
C GLU A 109 26.67 0.25 -8.36
N MET A 110 26.35 -0.43 -9.46
CA MET A 110 26.16 -1.88 -9.47
C MET A 110 27.46 -2.62 -9.18
N LYS A 111 28.59 -2.19 -9.76
CA LYS A 111 29.92 -2.75 -9.47
C LYS A 111 30.31 -2.56 -8.01
N ASP A 112 30.04 -1.40 -7.43
CA ASP A 112 30.28 -1.12 -6.01
C ASP A 112 29.47 -2.06 -5.11
N ILE A 113 28.18 -2.28 -5.43
CA ILE A 113 27.33 -3.23 -4.69
C ILE A 113 27.86 -4.65 -4.83
N VAL A 114 28.27 -5.08 -6.02
CA VAL A 114 28.89 -6.41 -6.21
C VAL A 114 30.16 -6.54 -5.38
N ALA A 115 31.02 -5.51 -5.35
CA ALA A 115 32.22 -5.49 -4.52
C ALA A 115 31.86 -5.64 -3.02
N PHE A 116 30.79 -4.98 -2.55
CA PHE A 116 30.28 -5.18 -1.19
C PHE A 116 29.74 -6.62 -0.99
N MET A 117 28.92 -7.14 -1.91
CA MET A 117 28.40 -8.50 -1.80
C MET A 117 29.51 -9.56 -1.74
N LYS A 118 30.65 -9.35 -2.41
CA LYS A 118 31.84 -10.23 -2.34
C LYS A 118 32.48 -10.30 -0.95
N THR A 119 32.17 -9.36 -0.04
CA THR A 119 32.59 -9.41 1.36
C THR A 119 31.69 -10.28 2.22
N LEU A 120 30.49 -10.62 1.75
CA LEU A 120 29.46 -11.35 2.49
C LEU A 120 29.74 -12.87 2.43
N LYS A 121 30.52 -13.38 3.40
CA LYS A 121 31.00 -14.77 3.45
C LYS A 121 30.64 -15.52 4.72
N ALA A 122 30.00 -14.86 5.68
CA ALA A 122 29.63 -15.44 6.98
C ALA A 122 28.19 -15.10 7.33
N PRO A 123 27.53 -15.91 8.18
CA PRO A 123 26.22 -15.57 8.75
C PRO A 123 26.27 -14.20 9.43
N ALA A 124 25.17 -13.44 9.38
CA ALA A 124 25.09 -12.18 10.10
C ALA A 124 25.07 -12.40 11.62
N VAL A 125 25.79 -11.54 12.34
CA VAL A 125 25.68 -11.40 13.79
C VAL A 125 25.04 -10.06 14.07
N LEU A 126 23.71 -10.07 14.29
CA LEU A 126 22.94 -8.85 14.43
C LEU A 126 23.07 -8.27 15.83
N PRO A 127 23.26 -6.95 16.00
CA PRO A 127 23.45 -6.31 17.30
C PRO A 127 22.30 -6.55 18.27
N ASN A 128 21.08 -6.53 17.75
CA ASN A 128 19.85 -6.84 18.52
C ASN A 128 19.02 -7.90 17.76
N PRO A 129 19.31 -9.20 17.97
CA PRO A 129 18.65 -10.26 17.22
C PRO A 129 17.11 -10.22 17.27
N THR A 130 16.54 -9.77 18.40
CA THR A 130 15.08 -9.69 18.56
C THR A 130 14.44 -8.63 17.66
N LEU A 131 15.15 -7.53 17.39
CA LEU A 131 14.62 -6.42 16.56
C LEU A 131 15.20 -6.39 15.15
N ASP A 132 16.45 -6.81 14.99
CA ASP A 132 17.14 -6.71 13.71
C ASP A 132 16.93 -7.94 12.82
N ASP A 133 16.70 -9.13 13.42
CA ASP A 133 16.33 -10.32 12.66
C ASP A 133 14.83 -10.32 12.32
N PRO A 134 14.47 -10.15 11.06
CA PRO A 134 13.07 -10.12 10.65
C PRO A 134 12.35 -11.46 10.81
N ASN A 135 13.08 -12.57 11.04
CA ASN A 135 12.47 -13.91 11.19
C ASN A 135 12.01 -14.17 12.62
N VAL A 136 12.57 -13.45 13.61
CA VAL A 136 12.20 -13.57 15.03
C VAL A 136 11.59 -12.29 15.60
N ARG A 137 11.61 -11.19 14.85
CA ARG A 137 11.03 -9.91 15.26
C ARG A 137 9.56 -10.10 15.61
N PRO A 138 9.09 -9.56 16.76
CA PRO A 138 7.69 -9.67 17.15
C PRO A 138 6.75 -9.05 16.11
N VAL A 139 5.75 -9.81 15.69
CA VAL A 139 4.67 -9.28 14.83
C VAL A 139 3.93 -8.20 15.62
N PRO A 140 3.57 -7.06 14.99
CA PRO A 140 2.79 -6.02 15.63
C PRO A 140 1.49 -6.58 16.21
N VAL A 141 1.23 -6.35 17.47
CA VAL A 141 0.01 -6.82 18.15
C VAL A 141 -1.18 -5.94 17.74
N GLU A 142 -2.34 -6.56 17.57
CA GLU A 142 -3.60 -5.89 17.19
C GLU A 142 -4.24 -5.04 18.30
N THR A 143 -3.49 -4.70 19.37
CA THR A 143 -3.89 -3.68 20.36
C THR A 143 -4.06 -2.29 19.74
N ARG A 144 -3.70 -2.14 18.48
CA ARG A 144 -3.76 -0.91 17.69
C ARG A 144 -5.15 -0.54 17.19
N ASP A 145 -6.14 -1.41 17.38
CA ASP A 145 -7.52 -1.13 17.01
C ASP A 145 -8.37 -0.68 18.22
N ASN A 146 -7.71 -0.11 19.21
CA ASN A 146 -8.34 0.51 20.37
C ASN A 146 -9.07 1.79 19.95
N LEU A 147 -10.33 1.94 20.40
CA LEU A 147 -11.17 3.11 20.14
C LEU A 147 -11.19 4.10 21.30
N ASP A 148 -10.32 3.94 22.28
CA ASP A 148 -10.13 4.93 23.33
C ASP A 148 -9.51 6.21 22.75
N PRO A 149 -10.18 7.37 22.85
CA PRO A 149 -9.67 8.61 22.28
C PRO A 149 -8.37 9.11 22.93
N THR A 150 -8.02 8.61 24.12
CA THR A 150 -6.74 8.93 24.76
C THR A 150 -5.57 8.15 24.18
N GLU A 151 -5.84 7.04 23.51
CA GLU A 151 -4.82 6.16 22.90
C GLU A 151 -4.86 6.15 21.37
N ASN A 152 -6.03 6.50 20.79
CA ASN A 152 -6.21 6.52 19.33
C ASN A 152 -6.46 7.94 18.80
N PRO A 153 -5.44 8.60 18.24
CA PRO A 153 -5.60 9.95 17.69
C PRO A 153 -6.59 10.02 16.51
N GLY A 154 -6.89 8.89 15.86
CA GLY A 154 -7.90 8.82 14.80
C GLY A 154 -9.32 9.14 15.28
N MET A 155 -9.57 9.07 16.60
CA MET A 155 -10.87 9.42 17.17
C MET A 155 -11.21 10.89 17.03
N PHE A 156 -10.23 11.79 16.92
CA PHE A 156 -10.50 13.20 16.57
C PHE A 156 -11.20 13.33 15.22
N SER A 157 -10.84 12.49 14.24
CA SER A 157 -11.53 12.49 12.94
C SER A 157 -12.98 12.00 13.05
N VAL A 158 -13.33 11.16 14.03
CA VAL A 158 -14.72 10.78 14.29
C VAL A 158 -15.51 12.00 14.75
N ASP A 159 -14.97 12.78 15.69
CA ASP A 159 -15.62 13.97 16.23
C ASP A 159 -15.78 15.06 15.17
N GLU A 160 -14.75 15.31 14.38
CA GLU A 160 -14.80 16.28 13.26
C GLU A 160 -15.81 15.84 12.20
N GLY A 161 -15.81 14.55 11.83
CA GLY A 161 -16.79 13.98 10.89
C GLY A 161 -18.24 14.12 11.39
N LYS A 162 -18.46 13.89 12.68
CA LYS A 162 -19.77 14.12 13.34
C LYS A 162 -20.17 15.60 13.28
N ALA A 163 -19.25 16.51 13.55
CA ALA A 163 -19.51 17.94 13.45
C ALA A 163 -19.83 18.37 12.01
N LEU A 164 -19.09 17.86 11.01
CA LEU A 164 -19.34 18.08 9.59
C LEU A 164 -20.70 17.52 9.15
N PHE A 165 -21.12 16.38 9.69
CA PHE A 165 -22.42 15.77 9.39
C PHE A 165 -23.60 16.64 9.82
N ALA A 166 -23.45 17.38 10.93
CA ALA A 166 -24.45 18.31 11.44
C ALA A 166 -24.37 19.71 10.79
N LYS A 167 -23.24 20.03 10.12
CA LYS A 167 -23.00 21.36 9.54
C LYS A 167 -23.94 21.65 8.37
N VAL A 168 -24.60 22.80 8.43
CA VAL A 168 -25.49 23.29 7.35
C VAL A 168 -24.62 23.78 6.18
N GLY A 169 -24.87 23.25 5.00
CA GLY A 169 -24.20 23.64 3.77
C GLY A 169 -24.90 24.79 3.03
N SER A 170 -24.42 25.12 1.82
CA SER A 170 -24.91 26.26 1.04
C SER A 170 -26.36 26.14 0.56
N THR A 171 -26.92 24.94 0.56
CA THR A 171 -28.34 24.69 0.23
C THR A 171 -29.31 24.89 1.41
N GLY A 172 -28.79 25.26 2.60
CA GLY A 172 -29.57 25.34 3.83
C GLY A 172 -29.84 23.99 4.49
N LYS A 173 -29.25 22.90 3.99
CA LYS A 173 -29.39 21.54 4.52
C LYS A 173 -28.08 21.04 5.10
N SER A 174 -28.17 20.14 6.09
CA SER A 174 -27.07 19.32 6.56
C SER A 174 -27.30 17.84 6.24
N CYS A 175 -26.31 16.98 6.41
CA CYS A 175 -26.53 15.54 6.32
C CYS A 175 -27.54 15.08 7.39
N ALA A 176 -27.42 15.63 8.61
CA ALA A 176 -28.32 15.32 9.74
C ALA A 176 -29.79 15.71 9.46
N SER A 177 -30.05 16.74 8.64
CA SER A 177 -31.45 17.15 8.33
C SER A 177 -32.22 16.13 7.48
N CYS A 178 -31.52 15.21 6.82
CA CYS A 178 -32.12 14.10 6.05
C CYS A 178 -31.88 12.73 6.71
N HIS A 179 -30.77 12.59 7.44
CA HIS A 179 -30.39 11.35 8.12
C HIS A 179 -30.48 11.54 9.64
N GLU A 180 -31.71 11.68 10.17
CA GLU A 180 -31.98 11.97 11.60
C GLU A 180 -31.46 10.87 12.54
N LYS A 181 -31.36 9.64 12.05
CA LYS A 181 -30.87 8.45 12.80
C LYS A 181 -29.65 7.85 12.06
N PRO A 182 -28.49 8.52 12.10
CA PRO A 182 -27.34 8.11 11.31
C PRO A 182 -26.86 6.69 11.65
N GLU A 183 -26.97 6.27 12.93
CA GLU A 183 -26.57 4.92 13.36
C GLU A 183 -27.41 3.84 12.65
N GLN A 184 -28.69 4.10 12.39
CA GLN A 184 -29.55 3.16 11.67
C GLN A 184 -29.33 3.23 10.16
N ALA A 185 -29.15 4.45 9.62
CA ALA A 185 -28.98 4.68 8.20
C ALA A 185 -27.67 4.12 7.66
N PHE A 186 -26.57 4.25 8.41
CA PHE A 186 -25.23 3.94 7.92
C PHE A 186 -24.63 2.63 8.43
N LYS A 187 -25.21 2.01 9.46
CA LYS A 187 -24.66 0.77 10.04
C LYS A 187 -24.39 -0.32 9.00
N THR A 188 -25.37 -0.67 8.21
CA THR A 188 -25.23 -1.70 7.16
C THR A 188 -24.69 -1.12 5.85
N TRP A 189 -25.06 0.14 5.54
CA TRP A 189 -24.61 0.79 4.32
C TRP A 189 -23.10 0.97 4.27
N ALA A 190 -22.48 1.48 5.35
CA ALA A 190 -21.03 1.67 5.39
C ALA A 190 -20.26 0.34 5.41
N ALA A 191 -20.83 -0.71 5.99
CA ALA A 191 -20.28 -2.06 5.95
C ALA A 191 -20.41 -2.73 4.57
N SER A 192 -21.28 -2.23 3.69
CA SER A 192 -21.43 -2.70 2.30
C SER A 192 -20.60 -1.93 1.28
N MET A 193 -19.77 -0.98 1.73
CA MET A 193 -18.87 -0.21 0.84
C MET A 193 -17.51 -0.90 0.71
N PRO A 194 -16.86 -0.86 -0.47
CA PRO A 194 -17.30 -0.19 -1.70
C PRO A 194 -18.36 -1.00 -2.46
N LYS A 195 -19.05 -0.35 -3.40
CA LYS A 195 -20.06 -1.02 -4.21
C LYS A 195 -20.14 -0.49 -5.64
N TRP A 196 -20.68 -1.30 -6.53
CA TRP A 196 -21.01 -0.88 -7.88
C TRP A 196 -22.08 0.22 -7.86
N GLU A 197 -21.84 1.31 -8.56
CA GLU A 197 -22.79 2.41 -8.73
C GLU A 197 -23.18 2.49 -10.22
N PRO A 198 -24.40 2.04 -10.57
CA PRO A 198 -24.84 1.97 -11.96
C PRO A 198 -24.83 3.32 -12.70
N ARG A 199 -25.16 4.41 -11.99
CA ARG A 199 -25.20 5.76 -12.57
C ARG A 199 -23.81 6.25 -12.99
N MET A 200 -22.77 5.75 -12.36
CA MET A 200 -21.37 6.08 -12.62
C MET A 200 -20.64 5.01 -13.44
N ASN A 201 -21.29 3.85 -13.62
CA ASN A 201 -20.73 2.69 -14.31
C ASN A 201 -19.36 2.27 -13.77
N LYS A 202 -19.21 2.27 -12.44
CA LYS A 202 -17.97 1.90 -11.75
C LYS A 202 -18.20 1.52 -10.29
N VAL A 203 -17.19 0.93 -9.66
CA VAL A 203 -17.16 0.77 -8.21
C VAL A 203 -16.86 2.11 -7.56
N MET A 204 -17.70 2.51 -6.62
CA MET A 204 -17.50 3.71 -5.80
C MET A 204 -17.07 3.33 -4.39
N VAL A 205 -16.04 4.01 -3.90
CA VAL A 205 -15.61 3.97 -2.49
C VAL A 205 -16.44 4.98 -1.68
N ILE A 206 -16.43 4.84 -0.34
CA ILE A 206 -17.21 5.70 0.54
C ILE A 206 -16.84 7.18 0.41
N GLU A 207 -15.56 7.47 0.21
CA GLU A 207 -15.00 8.81 0.08
C GLU A 207 -15.56 9.52 -1.17
N GLU A 208 -15.63 8.80 -2.28
CA GLU A 208 -16.22 9.33 -3.52
C GLU A 208 -17.73 9.55 -3.38
N PHE A 209 -18.41 8.60 -2.73
CA PHE A 209 -19.85 8.73 -2.47
C PHE A 209 -20.13 9.95 -1.62
N VAL A 210 -19.37 10.17 -0.54
CA VAL A 210 -19.46 11.35 0.34
C VAL A 210 -19.28 12.64 -0.46
N ALA A 211 -18.22 12.72 -1.29
CA ALA A 211 -17.93 13.91 -2.08
C ALA A 211 -19.08 14.28 -3.01
N ARG A 212 -19.61 13.30 -3.77
CA ARG A 212 -20.69 13.53 -4.74
C ARG A 212 -22.03 13.81 -4.07
N HIS A 213 -22.37 13.03 -3.04
CA HIS A 213 -23.66 13.14 -2.37
C HIS A 213 -23.77 14.43 -1.56
N ALA A 214 -22.74 14.78 -0.78
CA ALA A 214 -22.73 16.02 -0.01
C ALA A 214 -22.85 17.25 -0.92
N LYS A 215 -22.07 17.28 -2.02
CA LYS A 215 -22.16 18.37 -3.00
C LYS A 215 -23.56 18.52 -3.59
N ALA A 216 -24.18 17.41 -3.98
CA ALA A 216 -25.51 17.42 -4.60
C ALA A 216 -26.65 17.79 -3.65
N THR A 217 -26.53 17.47 -2.36
CA THR A 217 -27.64 17.60 -1.39
C THR A 217 -27.48 18.80 -0.47
N THR A 218 -26.29 19.02 0.07
CA THR A 218 -26.02 20.09 1.03
C THR A 218 -25.24 21.26 0.41
N GLY A 219 -24.64 21.06 -0.77
CA GLY A 219 -23.74 22.02 -1.40
C GLY A 219 -22.35 22.07 -0.76
N ALA A 220 -22.04 21.16 0.17
CA ALA A 220 -20.72 21.12 0.81
C ALA A 220 -19.67 20.52 -0.13
N ASP A 221 -18.49 21.17 -0.19
CA ASP A 221 -17.35 20.70 -0.95
C ASP A 221 -16.47 19.79 -0.06
N LEU A 222 -16.79 18.50 -0.04
CA LEU A 222 -16.00 17.47 0.63
C LEU A 222 -15.18 16.71 -0.43
N LEU A 223 -14.18 17.37 -0.99
CA LEU A 223 -13.34 16.76 -2.04
C LEU A 223 -12.54 15.59 -1.49
N MET A 224 -12.43 14.51 -2.27
CA MET A 224 -11.57 13.38 -1.92
C MET A 224 -10.15 13.83 -1.59
N GLU A 225 -9.45 13.09 -0.74
CA GLU A 225 -8.10 13.40 -0.22
C GLU A 225 -8.00 14.65 0.67
N THR A 226 -9.09 15.36 0.89
CA THR A 226 -9.13 16.43 1.89
C THR A 226 -9.50 15.88 3.26
N GLN A 227 -8.97 16.49 4.31
CA GLN A 227 -9.28 16.06 5.67
C GLN A 227 -10.79 16.02 5.97
N PRO A 228 -11.62 17.01 5.56
CA PRO A 228 -13.06 16.95 5.78
C PRO A 228 -13.76 15.76 5.13
N ASN A 229 -13.30 15.29 3.95
CA ASN A 229 -13.85 14.09 3.32
C ASN A 229 -13.45 12.84 4.10
N ILE A 230 -12.18 12.75 4.50
CA ILE A 230 -11.67 11.62 5.31
C ILE A 230 -12.41 11.55 6.64
N ASP A 231 -12.57 12.67 7.35
CA ASP A 231 -13.28 12.72 8.63
C ASP A 231 -14.73 12.26 8.49
N MET A 232 -15.41 12.68 7.44
CA MET A 232 -16.77 12.21 7.15
C MET A 232 -16.79 10.70 6.89
N ALA A 233 -15.87 10.16 6.09
CA ALA A 233 -15.77 8.74 5.81
C ALA A 233 -15.45 7.94 7.09
N VAL A 234 -14.55 8.43 7.94
CA VAL A 234 -14.28 7.85 9.28
C VAL A 234 -15.54 7.79 10.11
N TYR A 235 -16.27 8.90 10.24
CA TYR A 235 -17.49 8.96 11.04
C TYR A 235 -18.55 7.96 10.55
N LEU A 236 -18.81 7.91 9.24
CA LEU A 236 -19.80 6.99 8.68
C LEU A 236 -19.40 5.52 8.88
N ARG A 237 -18.13 5.18 8.77
CA ARG A 237 -17.65 3.81 9.02
C ARG A 237 -17.61 3.49 10.52
N TYR A 238 -17.31 4.48 11.36
CA TYR A 238 -17.38 4.34 12.82
C TYR A 238 -18.79 3.95 13.29
N LEU A 239 -19.85 4.53 12.68
CA LEU A 239 -21.24 4.16 12.96
C LEU A 239 -21.56 2.69 12.62
N ALA A 240 -20.75 2.07 11.79
CA ALA A 240 -20.87 0.66 11.39
C ALA A 240 -19.96 -0.29 12.19
N ASN A 241 -19.21 0.21 13.19
CA ASN A 241 -18.30 -0.62 13.97
C ASN A 241 -19.02 -1.84 14.58
N GLY A 242 -18.35 -2.99 14.58
CA GLY A 242 -18.90 -4.27 14.98
C GLY A 242 -19.81 -4.94 13.92
N THR A 243 -20.17 -4.22 12.84
CA THR A 243 -20.94 -4.82 11.72
C THR A 243 -19.97 -5.53 10.78
N PRO A 244 -20.25 -6.80 10.42
CA PRO A 244 -19.41 -7.50 9.43
C PRO A 244 -19.43 -6.80 8.07
N ILE A 245 -18.26 -6.71 7.44
CA ILE A 245 -18.14 -6.30 6.04
C ILE A 245 -19.01 -7.21 5.18
N ASN A 246 -19.85 -6.61 4.34
CA ASN A 246 -20.79 -7.32 3.48
C ASN A 246 -20.91 -6.59 2.12
N VAL A 247 -19.83 -6.61 1.34
CA VAL A 247 -19.82 -6.03 0.00
C VAL A 247 -20.51 -6.95 -0.99
N ASP A 248 -21.12 -6.36 -2.03
CA ASP A 248 -21.73 -7.13 -3.11
C ASP A 248 -20.63 -7.78 -3.98
N LEU A 249 -20.65 -9.11 -4.03
CA LEU A 249 -19.74 -9.93 -4.84
C LEU A 249 -20.51 -10.78 -5.88
N GLU A 250 -21.85 -10.68 -5.92
CA GLU A 250 -22.70 -11.59 -6.66
C GLU A 250 -23.37 -10.95 -7.88
N SER A 251 -23.68 -9.65 -7.84
CA SER A 251 -24.24 -8.98 -9.02
C SER A 251 -23.28 -9.05 -10.20
N PRO A 252 -23.75 -9.17 -11.45
CA PRO A 252 -22.88 -9.35 -12.61
C PRO A 252 -21.81 -8.28 -12.75
N GLU A 253 -22.18 -7.03 -12.48
CA GLU A 253 -21.29 -5.88 -12.59
C GLU A 253 -20.24 -5.86 -11.47
N ALA A 254 -20.64 -6.14 -10.24
CA ALA A 254 -19.74 -6.23 -9.08
C ALA A 254 -18.77 -7.40 -9.26
N LYS A 255 -19.24 -8.54 -9.74
CA LYS A 255 -18.41 -9.72 -10.04
C LYS A 255 -17.39 -9.43 -11.13
N ALA A 256 -17.81 -8.76 -12.20
CA ALA A 256 -16.90 -8.34 -13.26
C ALA A 256 -15.83 -7.35 -12.76
N ALA A 257 -16.22 -6.39 -11.90
CA ALA A 257 -15.31 -5.44 -11.27
C ALA A 257 -14.33 -6.12 -10.31
N LEU A 258 -14.82 -7.08 -9.52
CA LEU A 258 -13.99 -7.92 -8.62
C LEU A 258 -12.88 -8.66 -9.40
N GLU A 259 -13.24 -9.28 -10.53
CA GLU A 259 -12.27 -9.99 -11.37
C GLU A 259 -11.25 -9.03 -12.01
N ARG A 260 -11.65 -7.81 -12.39
CA ARG A 260 -10.69 -6.79 -12.85
C ARG A 260 -9.77 -6.35 -11.71
N GLY A 261 -10.31 -6.08 -10.51
CA GLY A 261 -9.53 -5.75 -9.32
C GLY A 261 -8.51 -6.85 -8.98
N LYS A 262 -8.92 -8.12 -9.04
CA LYS A 262 -8.03 -9.27 -8.88
C LYS A 262 -6.90 -9.28 -9.92
N LYS A 263 -7.20 -9.04 -11.18
CA LYS A 263 -6.17 -8.98 -12.23
C LYS A 263 -5.18 -7.83 -11.99
N LEU A 264 -5.66 -6.68 -11.52
CA LEU A 264 -4.80 -5.52 -11.21
C LEU A 264 -3.77 -5.85 -10.12
N THR A 265 -4.09 -6.73 -9.15
CA THR A 265 -3.13 -7.11 -8.10
C THR A 265 -1.92 -7.88 -8.63
N ALA A 266 -2.01 -8.49 -9.81
CA ALA A 266 -0.93 -9.24 -10.46
C ALA A 266 -0.16 -8.42 -11.51
N VAL A 267 -0.55 -7.17 -11.77
CA VAL A 267 0.12 -6.30 -12.74
C VAL A 267 1.40 -5.74 -12.12
N LYS A 268 2.52 -5.92 -12.83
CA LYS A 268 3.80 -5.29 -12.46
C LYS A 268 3.73 -3.79 -12.71
N VAL A 269 4.04 -2.99 -11.69
CA VAL A 269 3.96 -1.54 -11.77
C VAL A 269 5.23 -0.87 -11.24
N GLY A 270 5.44 0.36 -11.70
CA GLY A 270 6.52 1.22 -11.24
C GLY A 270 7.91 0.78 -11.70
N GLN A 271 8.90 1.63 -11.44
CA GLN A 271 10.29 1.36 -11.78
C GLN A 271 10.87 0.15 -11.03
N GLN A 272 10.31 -0.15 -9.85
CA GLN A 272 10.73 -1.30 -9.07
C GLN A 272 10.06 -2.60 -9.50
N ASN A 273 9.09 -2.56 -10.44
CA ASN A 273 8.48 -3.73 -11.06
C ASN A 273 7.82 -4.68 -10.03
N PHE A 274 7.08 -4.13 -9.07
CA PHE A 274 6.32 -4.91 -8.09
C PHE A 274 4.86 -5.09 -8.51
N THR A 275 4.26 -6.17 -8.04
CA THR A 275 2.81 -6.36 -8.00
C THR A 275 2.30 -6.15 -6.58
N CYS A 276 1.00 -5.92 -6.41
CA CYS A 276 0.40 -5.95 -5.07
C CYS A 276 0.59 -7.34 -4.41
N ASN A 277 0.50 -8.41 -5.20
CA ASN A 277 0.68 -9.79 -4.75
C ASN A 277 2.10 -10.08 -4.21
N ASP A 278 3.15 -9.44 -4.77
CA ASP A 278 4.52 -9.62 -4.28
C ASP A 278 4.66 -9.24 -2.79
N CYS A 279 3.86 -8.26 -2.32
CA CYS A 279 3.86 -7.82 -0.93
C CYS A 279 2.73 -8.44 -0.10
N HIS A 280 1.51 -8.56 -0.64
CA HIS A 280 0.30 -8.89 0.12
C HIS A 280 -0.18 -10.33 -0.02
N GLU A 281 0.46 -11.14 -0.88
CA GLU A 281 0.19 -12.57 -1.06
C GLU A 281 1.46 -13.38 -0.83
N THR A 282 2.43 -13.37 -1.76
CA THR A 282 3.69 -14.11 -1.63
C THR A 282 4.61 -13.56 -0.55
N GLY A 283 4.61 -12.26 -0.34
CA GLY A 283 5.35 -11.54 0.71
C GLY A 283 4.55 -11.30 1.99
N ALA A 284 3.31 -11.80 2.07
CA ALA A 284 2.50 -11.62 3.27
C ALA A 284 3.19 -12.22 4.50
N ASN A 285 2.98 -11.57 5.65
CA ASN A 285 3.59 -11.93 6.94
C ASN A 285 5.12 -11.81 6.98
N ARG A 286 5.68 -11.02 6.09
CA ARG A 286 7.11 -10.68 6.05
C ARG A 286 7.34 -9.23 6.41
N TRP A 287 8.59 -8.86 6.54
CA TRP A 287 9.03 -7.52 6.84
C TRP A 287 9.70 -6.85 5.64
N VAL A 288 9.36 -5.61 5.41
CA VAL A 288 10.09 -4.69 4.54
C VAL A 288 10.66 -3.61 5.45
N ARG A 289 11.92 -3.73 5.83
CA ARG A 289 12.53 -2.96 6.91
C ARG A 289 11.70 -3.11 8.22
N GLY A 290 11.34 -2.01 8.88
CA GLY A 290 10.47 -2.00 10.06
C GLY A 290 8.97 -2.14 9.77
N GLN A 291 8.57 -2.28 8.48
CA GLN A 291 7.17 -2.38 8.08
C GLN A 291 6.75 -3.85 7.91
N TYR A 292 5.81 -4.30 8.73
CA TYR A 292 5.18 -5.62 8.56
C TYR A 292 4.19 -5.58 7.39
N LEU A 293 4.26 -6.59 6.52
CA LEU A 293 3.38 -6.73 5.36
C LEU A 293 2.17 -7.59 5.75
N ALA A 294 1.02 -6.97 5.92
CA ALA A 294 -0.24 -7.69 6.13
C ALA A 294 -0.69 -8.40 4.84
N ALA A 295 -1.33 -9.56 4.96
CA ALA A 295 -2.09 -10.17 3.87
C ALA A 295 -3.30 -9.30 3.49
N TYR A 296 -3.94 -9.56 2.34
CA TYR A 296 -5.20 -8.90 1.97
C TYR A 296 -6.30 -9.11 3.02
N LYS A 297 -6.37 -10.31 3.60
CA LYS A 297 -7.28 -10.61 4.69
C LYS A 297 -6.86 -9.84 5.95
N GLY A 298 -7.76 -9.06 6.52
CA GLY A 298 -7.50 -8.17 7.65
C GLY A 298 -6.98 -6.78 7.26
N ALA A 299 -6.74 -6.50 5.96
CA ALA A 299 -6.17 -5.22 5.52
C ALA A 299 -7.20 -4.10 5.33
N TYR A 300 -8.51 -4.34 5.45
CA TYR A 300 -9.53 -3.37 5.10
C TYR A 300 -10.44 -2.94 6.27
N ALA A 301 -10.73 -3.83 7.21
CA ALA A 301 -11.74 -3.61 8.26
C ALA A 301 -11.46 -2.42 9.19
N HIS A 302 -10.21 -1.97 9.26
CA HIS A 302 -9.75 -0.88 10.12
C HIS A 302 -9.60 0.48 9.40
N PHE A 303 -9.93 0.56 8.10
CA PHE A 303 -9.84 1.80 7.33
C PHE A 303 -11.15 2.61 7.35
N PRO A 304 -11.05 3.98 7.35
CA PRO A 304 -9.84 4.80 7.43
C PRO A 304 -9.05 4.58 8.72
N THR A 305 -7.72 4.75 8.67
CA THR A 305 -6.82 4.38 9.76
C THR A 305 -5.83 5.51 10.10
N PHE A 306 -5.52 5.69 11.37
CA PHE A 306 -4.45 6.59 11.79
C PHE A 306 -3.09 5.95 11.48
N ARG A 307 -2.29 6.63 10.66
CA ARG A 307 -0.94 6.22 10.27
C ARG A 307 0.08 6.90 11.18
N THR A 308 0.68 6.14 12.10
CA THR A 308 1.64 6.69 13.08
C THR A 308 2.86 7.31 12.41
N SER A 309 3.34 6.73 11.30
CA SER A 309 4.45 7.27 10.50
C SER A 309 4.12 8.56 9.76
N GLN A 310 2.85 8.92 9.64
CA GLN A 310 2.36 10.10 8.93
C GLN A 310 1.70 11.12 9.85
N GLY A 311 1.41 10.75 11.10
CA GLY A 311 0.69 11.59 12.06
C GLY A 311 -0.72 12.00 11.59
N ALA A 312 -1.37 11.21 10.74
CA ALA A 312 -2.64 11.56 10.10
C ALA A 312 -3.50 10.33 9.83
N VAL A 313 -4.81 10.54 9.75
CA VAL A 313 -5.75 9.51 9.27
C VAL A 313 -5.70 9.45 7.75
N TRP A 314 -5.57 8.24 7.23
CA TRP A 314 -5.60 7.95 5.81
C TRP A 314 -6.79 7.06 5.46
N ASP A 315 -7.45 7.40 4.37
CA ASP A 315 -8.43 6.56 3.72
C ASP A 315 -7.76 5.47 2.85
N PHE A 316 -8.57 4.60 2.30
CA PHE A 316 -8.06 3.47 1.53
C PHE A 316 -7.53 3.88 0.14
N PRO A 317 -8.17 4.79 -0.63
CA PRO A 317 -7.59 5.34 -1.86
C PRO A 317 -6.21 5.94 -1.67
N ARG A 318 -6.02 6.77 -0.64
CA ARG A 318 -4.71 7.35 -0.31
C ARG A 318 -3.67 6.29 0.03
N ARG A 319 -4.09 5.20 0.69
CA ARG A 319 -3.19 4.08 0.96
C ARG A 319 -2.75 3.38 -0.32
N LEU A 320 -3.63 3.21 -1.30
CA LEU A 320 -3.30 2.65 -2.61
C LEU A 320 -2.34 3.56 -3.39
N GLN A 321 -2.56 4.87 -3.39
CA GLN A 321 -1.64 5.86 -3.97
C GLN A 321 -0.25 5.75 -3.35
N TRP A 322 -0.17 5.67 -2.02
CA TRP A 322 1.11 5.50 -1.33
C TRP A 322 1.83 4.20 -1.73
N CYS A 323 1.11 3.09 -1.97
CA CYS A 323 1.72 1.87 -2.48
C CYS A 323 2.34 2.09 -3.86
N ASN A 324 1.69 2.85 -4.75
CA ASN A 324 2.25 3.23 -6.04
C ASN A 324 3.54 4.03 -5.88
N VAL A 325 3.54 5.06 -5.03
CA VAL A 325 4.74 5.86 -4.72
C VAL A 325 5.87 4.97 -4.17
N ALA A 326 5.55 4.05 -3.27
CA ALA A 326 6.53 3.17 -2.65
C ALA A 326 7.27 2.27 -3.67
N VAL A 327 6.61 1.90 -4.77
CA VAL A 327 7.22 1.12 -5.87
C VAL A 327 7.70 1.99 -7.05
N ARG A 328 7.74 3.32 -6.86
CA ARG A 328 8.11 4.32 -7.86
C ARG A 328 7.22 4.27 -9.10
N ALA A 329 5.93 4.10 -8.89
CA ALA A 329 4.88 4.24 -9.88
C ALA A 329 4.17 5.59 -9.71
N ASN A 330 3.49 6.03 -10.78
CA ASN A 330 2.61 7.18 -10.67
C ASN A 330 1.34 6.84 -9.89
N GLU A 331 0.83 7.81 -9.15
CA GLU A 331 -0.48 7.73 -8.54
C GLU A 331 -1.57 7.84 -9.61
N LEU A 332 -2.69 7.19 -9.39
CA LEU A 332 -3.93 7.47 -10.13
C LEU A 332 -4.76 8.50 -9.33
N MET A 333 -5.73 9.09 -9.99
CA MET A 333 -6.73 9.90 -9.31
C MET A 333 -7.45 9.06 -8.25
N PRO A 334 -7.81 9.62 -7.08
CA PRO A 334 -8.41 8.85 -6.00
C PRO A 334 -9.75 8.20 -6.36
N ASP A 335 -10.47 8.75 -7.34
CA ASP A 335 -11.71 8.21 -7.91
C ASP A 335 -11.48 7.35 -9.16
N ALA A 336 -10.25 6.98 -9.50
CA ALA A 336 -9.95 6.12 -10.64
C ALA A 336 -10.70 4.77 -10.51
N PRO A 337 -11.29 4.25 -11.58
CA PRO A 337 -11.98 2.96 -11.56
C PRO A 337 -11.11 1.82 -11.01
N GLU A 338 -9.83 1.84 -11.32
CA GLU A 338 -8.85 0.85 -10.86
C GLU A 338 -8.75 0.81 -9.34
N TYR A 339 -8.78 1.96 -8.66
CA TYR A 339 -8.78 2.00 -7.19
C TYR A 339 -10.09 1.49 -6.59
N GLY A 340 -11.21 1.79 -7.23
CA GLY A 340 -12.51 1.23 -6.84
C GLY A 340 -12.52 -0.31 -6.93
N GLU A 341 -12.03 -0.86 -8.05
CA GLU A 341 -11.96 -2.30 -8.31
C GLU A 341 -10.99 -3.02 -7.38
N LEU A 342 -9.80 -2.45 -7.14
CA LEU A 342 -8.84 -2.94 -6.14
C LEU A 342 -9.45 -2.93 -4.74
N THR A 343 -10.16 -1.85 -4.38
CA THR A 343 -10.82 -1.74 -3.07
C THR A 343 -11.89 -2.80 -2.91
N LEU A 344 -12.70 -3.05 -3.97
CA LEU A 344 -13.72 -4.10 -3.95
C LEU A 344 -13.09 -5.50 -3.79
N PHE A 345 -12.00 -5.78 -4.51
CA PHE A 345 -11.30 -7.04 -4.37
C PHE A 345 -10.78 -7.24 -2.93
N ILE A 346 -10.12 -6.23 -2.36
CA ILE A 346 -9.55 -6.32 -1.01
C ILE A 346 -10.67 -6.38 0.04
N ALA A 347 -11.73 -5.59 -0.09
CA ALA A 347 -12.89 -5.66 0.80
C ALA A 347 -13.57 -7.04 0.73
N GLY A 348 -13.64 -7.66 -0.46
CA GLY A 348 -14.14 -9.00 -0.64
C GLY A 348 -13.32 -10.07 0.11
N GLN A 349 -11.99 -9.91 0.19
CA GLN A 349 -11.12 -10.77 1.03
C GLN A 349 -11.37 -10.59 2.53
N ASN A 350 -12.06 -9.50 2.92
CA ASN A 350 -12.40 -9.16 4.30
C ASN A 350 -13.89 -9.40 4.63
N GLN A 351 -14.62 -10.09 3.74
CA GLN A 351 -16.03 -10.41 3.94
C GLN A 351 -16.26 -11.08 5.30
N GLY A 352 -17.23 -10.63 6.04
CA GLY A 352 -17.56 -11.17 7.37
C GLY A 352 -16.70 -10.68 8.53
N ILE A 353 -15.59 -9.96 8.27
CA ILE A 353 -14.77 -9.35 9.33
C ILE A 353 -15.50 -8.12 9.87
N PRO A 354 -15.69 -7.98 11.20
CA PRO A 354 -16.32 -6.78 11.77
C PRO A 354 -15.47 -5.53 11.52
N LEU A 355 -16.12 -4.43 11.19
CA LEU A 355 -15.45 -3.12 11.12
C LEU A 355 -14.97 -2.69 12.49
N ASN A 356 -13.78 -2.09 12.53
CA ASN A 356 -13.19 -1.46 13.72
C ASN A 356 -12.40 -0.21 13.30
N VAL A 357 -13.11 0.90 13.13
CA VAL A 357 -12.63 2.16 12.55
C VAL A 357 -12.73 3.28 13.58
N PRO A 358 -11.73 4.16 13.67
CA PRO A 358 -10.43 4.11 12.97
C PRO A 358 -9.45 3.15 13.64
N GLY A 359 -8.72 2.39 12.82
CA GLY A 359 -7.59 1.61 13.34
C GLY A 359 -6.32 2.47 13.51
N ILE A 360 -5.27 1.88 14.10
CA ILE A 360 -3.94 2.48 14.20
C ILE A 360 -2.95 1.56 13.49
N ARG A 361 -2.18 2.10 12.55
CA ARG A 361 -1.14 1.33 11.83
C ARG A 361 0.11 2.20 11.63
N HIS A 362 1.26 1.54 11.47
CA HIS A 362 2.53 2.22 11.14
C HIS A 362 2.58 2.65 9.68
#